data_3b34072f05cb9bd3d09158eda551a34f
#
_entry.id   3b34072f05cb9bd3d09158eda551a34f
#
_cell.length_a   1.000
_cell.length_b   1.000
_cell.length_c   1.000
_cell.angle_alpha   90.00
_cell.angle_beta   90.00
_cell.angle_gamma   90.00
#
_symmetry.space_group_name_H-M   'P 1'
#
loop_
_entity.id
_entity.type
_entity.pdbx_description
1 polymer ?
#
loop_
_entity_poly.entity_id
_entity_poly.type
_entity_poly.pdbx_seq_one_letter_code
_entity_poly.pdbx_strand_id
1 'polypeptide(L)'
;WKTVTPEKGSYTDNQNAKKWYYSAIETASAHDVFSGHSTTCRPNDPITREEMAAMTVRALGYSTLSGTVQDECPFTDVSTNPGYITLAWRMGLVVGMNLTTFAPKNDTTREQAAAVLLRAYHGLKAKVSVTSVSAAPSGAVPAESLTGTSGAVPLSPRAAVEQVYDAAVKAGKGGSVVINAVPAAQSVKGGKVGALRELTQDELSAYLNDSTVQKSHSNRFDSSYLLCKEKDGSTIVVWYESEANIAEKTELCALLGIKNVYVLK
;
A
#
# COMPACT_ATOMS: atom_id res chain seq x y z
N TRP A 1 -0.49 -4.09 -15.46
CA TRP A 1 0.85 -4.68 -15.55
C TRP A 1 1.22 -4.95 -17.03
N LYS A 2 2.49 -4.75 -17.37
CA LYS A 2 3.01 -5.09 -18.69
C LYS A 2 3.57 -6.51 -18.65
N THR A 3 3.16 -7.35 -19.59
CA THR A 3 3.69 -8.71 -19.73
C THR A 3 5.19 -8.69 -20.04
N VAL A 4 5.94 -9.53 -19.35
CA VAL A 4 7.40 -9.69 -19.52
C VAL A 4 7.69 -11.08 -20.04
N THR A 5 8.50 -11.17 -21.09
CA THR A 5 8.93 -12.45 -21.69
C THR A 5 10.40 -12.34 -22.10
N PRO A 6 11.34 -12.47 -21.14
CA PRO A 6 12.75 -12.38 -21.41
C PRO A 6 13.25 -13.62 -22.18
N GLU A 7 14.40 -13.51 -22.84
CA GLU A 7 15.04 -14.66 -23.52
C GLU A 7 15.55 -15.70 -22.51
N LYS A 8 15.99 -15.26 -21.33
CA LYS A 8 16.44 -16.10 -20.21
C LYS A 8 15.56 -15.85 -19.00
N GLY A 9 14.98 -16.93 -18.46
CA GLY A 9 14.13 -16.85 -17.28
C GLY A 9 14.90 -16.46 -16.02
N SER A 10 14.20 -15.81 -15.11
CA SER A 10 14.73 -15.34 -13.82
C SER A 10 15.05 -16.50 -12.86
N TYR A 11 14.41 -17.65 -13.06
CA TYR A 11 14.57 -18.84 -12.21
C TYR A 11 15.19 -20.00 -12.97
N THR A 12 16.03 -20.80 -12.29
CA THR A 12 16.75 -21.93 -12.90
C THR A 12 15.81 -23.03 -13.42
N ASP A 13 14.62 -23.15 -12.85
CA ASP A 13 13.57 -24.11 -13.22
C ASP A 13 12.50 -23.51 -14.15
N ASN A 14 12.65 -22.24 -14.57
CA ASN A 14 11.79 -21.56 -15.53
C ASN A 14 12.56 -21.03 -16.74
N GLN A 15 13.27 -21.90 -17.48
CA GLN A 15 14.13 -21.50 -18.60
C GLN A 15 13.50 -21.79 -19.98
N ASN A 16 12.36 -22.44 -20.05
CA ASN A 16 11.72 -22.82 -21.32
C ASN A 16 10.57 -21.87 -21.66
N ALA A 17 10.86 -20.88 -22.55
CA ALA A 17 9.89 -19.89 -23.00
C ALA A 17 8.66 -20.49 -23.75
N LYS A 18 8.68 -21.78 -24.14
CA LYS A 18 7.54 -22.48 -24.76
C LYS A 18 6.53 -23.00 -23.73
N LYS A 19 6.87 -22.98 -22.43
CA LYS A 19 5.93 -23.38 -21.37
C LYS A 19 4.85 -22.31 -21.22
N TRP A 20 3.61 -22.76 -21.08
CA TRP A 20 2.43 -21.87 -21.00
C TRP A 20 2.49 -20.89 -19.82
N TYR A 21 3.18 -21.24 -18.76
CA TYR A 21 3.33 -20.41 -17.55
C TYR A 21 4.56 -19.51 -17.57
N TYR A 22 5.46 -19.65 -18.56
CA TYR A 22 6.75 -18.93 -18.58
C TYR A 22 6.58 -17.41 -18.41
N SER A 23 5.83 -16.78 -19.31
CA SER A 23 5.63 -15.33 -19.27
C SER A 23 4.86 -14.86 -18.04
N ALA A 24 3.95 -15.69 -17.50
CA ALA A 24 3.22 -15.38 -16.28
C ALA A 24 4.16 -15.33 -15.07
N ILE A 25 5.07 -16.30 -14.94
CA ILE A 25 6.08 -16.33 -13.87
C ILE A 25 7.04 -15.14 -13.98
N GLU A 26 7.57 -14.88 -15.18
CA GLU A 26 8.50 -13.76 -15.40
C GLU A 26 7.81 -12.40 -15.16
N THR A 27 6.56 -12.25 -15.54
CA THR A 27 5.78 -11.05 -15.27
C THR A 27 5.56 -10.88 -13.75
N ALA A 28 5.16 -11.93 -13.06
CA ALA A 28 4.96 -11.91 -11.61
C ALA A 28 6.28 -11.61 -10.86
N SER A 29 7.39 -12.16 -11.35
CA SER A 29 8.73 -11.86 -10.82
C SER A 29 9.13 -10.40 -11.01
N ALA A 30 8.90 -9.85 -12.21
CA ALA A 30 9.23 -8.45 -12.53
C ALA A 30 8.39 -7.43 -11.75
N HIS A 31 7.28 -7.89 -11.15
CA HIS A 31 6.38 -7.08 -10.31
C HIS A 31 6.43 -7.49 -8.82
N ASP A 32 7.51 -8.15 -8.39
CA ASP A 32 7.78 -8.54 -7.00
C ASP A 32 6.68 -9.38 -6.33
N VAL A 33 5.84 -10.07 -7.13
CA VAL A 33 4.80 -10.97 -6.61
C VAL A 33 5.41 -12.19 -5.94
N PHE A 34 6.46 -12.76 -6.57
CA PHE A 34 7.30 -13.76 -5.91
C PHE A 34 8.26 -13.07 -4.95
N SER A 35 8.28 -13.54 -3.70
CA SER A 35 9.31 -13.06 -2.79
C SER A 35 10.54 -13.91 -2.95
N GLY A 36 11.64 -13.27 -2.99
CA GLY A 36 12.74 -13.93 -2.49
C GLY A 36 13.89 -14.17 -3.38
N HIS A 37 14.83 -14.59 -2.67
CA HIS A 37 16.17 -14.88 -3.06
C HIS A 37 16.32 -16.34 -3.50
N SER A 38 15.20 -17.03 -3.78
CA SER A 38 15.23 -18.38 -4.32
C SER A 38 15.67 -18.36 -5.77
N THR A 39 16.55 -19.26 -6.13
CA THR A 39 16.93 -19.49 -7.53
C THR A 39 15.89 -20.29 -8.29
N THR A 40 14.84 -20.79 -7.63
CA THR A 40 13.76 -21.62 -8.19
C THR A 40 12.39 -21.05 -7.85
N CYS A 41 11.43 -21.11 -8.78
CA CYS A 41 10.03 -20.73 -8.56
C CYS A 41 9.10 -21.92 -8.31
N ARG A 42 9.55 -23.16 -8.50
CA ARG A 42 8.81 -24.41 -8.29
C ARG A 42 7.44 -24.43 -9.00
N PRO A 43 7.41 -24.27 -10.35
CA PRO A 43 6.17 -24.01 -11.09
C PRO A 43 5.15 -25.17 -11.07
N ASN A 44 5.55 -26.35 -10.67
CA ASN A 44 4.69 -27.54 -10.62
C ASN A 44 4.37 -28.01 -9.19
N ASP A 45 4.91 -27.33 -8.17
CA ASP A 45 4.65 -27.69 -6.78
C ASP A 45 3.32 -27.08 -6.31
N PRO A 46 2.65 -27.70 -5.33
CA PRO A 46 1.53 -27.08 -4.66
C PRO A 46 1.94 -25.76 -4.02
N ILE A 47 1.02 -24.78 -4.02
CA ILE A 47 1.19 -23.52 -3.31
C ILE A 47 0.55 -23.61 -1.93
N THR A 48 1.27 -23.18 -0.90
CA THR A 48 0.72 -23.15 0.45
C THR A 48 -0.24 -21.98 0.65
N ARG A 49 -1.06 -22.03 1.70
CA ARG A 49 -2.01 -20.98 2.04
C ARG A 49 -1.31 -19.66 2.37
N GLU A 50 -0.16 -19.70 3.05
CA GLU A 50 0.63 -18.48 3.32
C GLU A 50 1.27 -17.89 2.05
N GLU A 51 1.78 -18.76 1.15
CA GLU A 51 2.33 -18.31 -0.14
C GLU A 51 1.25 -17.64 -0.99
N MET A 52 0.05 -18.24 -1.08
CA MET A 52 -1.08 -17.66 -1.81
C MET A 52 -1.51 -16.31 -1.24
N ALA A 53 -1.59 -16.17 0.08
CA ALA A 53 -1.93 -14.91 0.74
C ALA A 53 -0.86 -13.83 0.45
N ALA A 54 0.42 -14.19 0.60
CA ALA A 54 1.52 -13.26 0.39
C ALA A 54 1.62 -12.81 -1.08
N MET A 55 1.51 -13.73 -2.03
CA MET A 55 1.53 -13.41 -3.45
C MET A 55 0.35 -12.50 -3.85
N THR A 56 -0.85 -12.75 -3.31
CA THR A 56 -2.02 -11.92 -3.60
C THR A 56 -1.83 -10.49 -3.08
N VAL A 57 -1.35 -10.31 -1.84
CA VAL A 57 -1.10 -8.98 -1.26
C VAL A 57 0.01 -8.25 -2.01
N ARG A 58 1.08 -8.94 -2.44
CA ARG A 58 2.13 -8.36 -3.28
C ARG A 58 1.60 -7.93 -4.64
N ALA A 59 0.79 -8.78 -5.26
CA ALA A 59 0.14 -8.47 -6.54
C ALA A 59 -0.78 -7.24 -6.46
N LEU A 60 -1.36 -6.96 -5.30
CA LEU A 60 -2.14 -5.76 -5.01
C LEU A 60 -1.29 -4.53 -4.65
N GLY A 61 0.05 -4.66 -4.53
CA GLY A 61 0.96 -3.54 -4.26
C GLY A 61 1.19 -3.22 -2.78
N TYR A 62 0.67 -4.02 -1.83
CA TYR A 62 0.71 -3.71 -0.40
C TYR A 62 1.84 -4.39 0.39
N SER A 63 2.97 -4.68 -0.27
CA SER A 63 4.14 -5.31 0.38
C SER A 63 4.69 -4.46 1.53
N THR A 64 4.82 -3.16 1.34
CA THR A 64 5.33 -2.25 2.37
C THR A 64 4.41 -2.21 3.59
N LEU A 65 3.09 -2.12 3.36
CA LEU A 65 2.09 -2.10 4.42
C LEU A 65 2.09 -3.41 5.23
N SER A 66 2.43 -4.55 4.61
CA SER A 66 2.48 -5.83 5.33
C SER A 66 3.51 -5.83 6.47
N GLY A 67 4.59 -5.06 6.33
CA GLY A 67 5.62 -4.92 7.38
C GLY A 67 5.13 -4.19 8.63
N THR A 68 4.15 -3.30 8.50
CA THR A 68 3.64 -2.48 9.61
C THR A 68 2.55 -3.17 10.43
N VAL A 69 1.88 -4.19 9.87
CA VAL A 69 0.73 -4.86 10.49
C VAL A 69 1.01 -6.30 10.95
N GLN A 70 2.28 -6.69 10.97
CA GLN A 70 2.64 -8.08 11.31
C GLN A 70 2.23 -8.49 12.74
N ASP A 71 2.24 -7.54 13.68
CA ASP A 71 1.86 -7.78 15.08
C ASP A 71 0.34 -7.84 15.30
N GLU A 72 -0.45 -7.53 14.25
CA GLU A 72 -1.92 -7.58 14.28
C GLU A 72 -2.49 -8.95 13.84
N CYS A 73 -1.64 -9.94 13.58
CA CYS A 73 -2.08 -11.24 13.08
C CYS A 73 -2.96 -11.96 14.12
N PRO A 74 -4.22 -12.29 13.78
CA PRO A 74 -5.13 -12.92 14.74
C PRO A 74 -4.87 -14.42 14.92
N PHE A 75 -3.99 -15.01 14.08
CA PHE A 75 -3.76 -16.45 14.05
C PHE A 75 -2.49 -16.84 14.81
N THR A 76 -2.63 -17.77 15.75
CA THR A 76 -1.53 -18.18 16.65
C THR A 76 -0.56 -19.17 16.03
N ASP A 77 -0.93 -19.79 14.91
CA ASP A 77 -0.14 -20.79 14.17
C ASP A 77 0.68 -20.17 13.02
N VAL A 78 0.68 -18.84 12.91
CA VAL A 78 1.42 -18.11 11.87
C VAL A 78 2.74 -17.60 12.43
N SER A 79 3.86 -18.15 11.94
CA SER A 79 5.22 -17.74 12.29
C SER A 79 5.96 -17.03 11.16
N THR A 80 5.51 -17.24 9.91
CA THR A 80 6.08 -16.62 8.73
C THR A 80 5.01 -15.80 8.00
N ASN A 81 5.41 -14.69 7.38
CA ASN A 81 4.51 -13.82 6.63
C ASN A 81 3.27 -13.27 7.41
N PRO A 82 3.34 -12.99 8.73
CA PRO A 82 2.16 -12.62 9.51
C PRO A 82 1.46 -11.38 8.95
N GLY A 83 2.20 -10.36 8.53
CA GLY A 83 1.61 -9.13 7.98
C GLY A 83 0.88 -9.35 6.65
N TYR A 84 1.40 -10.22 5.77
CA TYR A 84 0.70 -10.57 4.53
C TYR A 84 -0.61 -11.31 4.81
N ILE A 85 -0.59 -12.24 5.76
CA ILE A 85 -1.80 -12.99 6.16
C ILE A 85 -2.80 -12.04 6.82
N THR A 86 -2.34 -11.13 7.67
CA THR A 86 -3.17 -10.08 8.28
C THR A 86 -3.88 -9.23 7.24
N LEU A 87 -3.15 -8.69 6.26
CA LEU A 87 -3.73 -7.88 5.19
C LEU A 87 -4.72 -8.69 4.35
N ALA A 88 -4.33 -9.89 3.91
CA ALA A 88 -5.22 -10.74 3.12
C ALA A 88 -6.51 -11.07 3.87
N TRP A 89 -6.44 -11.30 5.19
CA TRP A 89 -7.60 -11.53 6.05
C TRP A 89 -8.45 -10.26 6.24
N ARG A 90 -7.83 -9.11 6.54
CA ARG A 90 -8.53 -7.82 6.69
C ARG A 90 -9.26 -7.41 5.42
N MET A 91 -8.65 -7.60 4.26
CA MET A 91 -9.26 -7.38 2.95
C MET A 91 -10.33 -8.43 2.59
N GLY A 92 -10.52 -9.46 3.41
CA GLY A 92 -11.49 -10.53 3.17
C GLY A 92 -11.10 -11.48 2.04
N LEU A 93 -9.84 -11.48 1.60
CA LEU A 93 -9.34 -12.35 0.54
C LEU A 93 -9.23 -13.80 1.00
N VAL A 94 -8.74 -13.99 2.22
CA VAL A 94 -8.58 -15.29 2.88
C VAL A 94 -9.40 -15.36 4.17
N VAL A 95 -9.66 -16.57 4.64
CA VAL A 95 -10.29 -16.84 5.94
C VAL A 95 -9.44 -17.83 6.72
N GLY A 96 -9.48 -17.77 8.05
CA GLY A 96 -8.91 -18.80 8.90
C GLY A 96 -9.68 -20.12 8.80
N MET A 97 -9.05 -21.20 9.26
CA MET A 97 -9.74 -22.48 9.48
C MET A 97 -10.71 -22.35 10.67
N ASN A 98 -10.37 -21.49 11.62
CA ASN A 98 -11.20 -21.05 12.73
C ASN A 98 -10.73 -19.65 13.20
N LEU A 99 -11.16 -19.19 14.36
CA LEU A 99 -10.85 -17.85 14.88
C LEU A 99 -9.36 -17.61 15.17
N THR A 100 -8.59 -18.65 15.45
CA THR A 100 -7.18 -18.55 15.88
C THR A 100 -6.20 -19.35 15.02
N THR A 101 -6.70 -20.14 14.06
CA THR A 101 -5.87 -21.03 13.22
C THR A 101 -6.04 -20.67 11.75
N PHE A 102 -4.92 -20.44 11.06
CA PHE A 102 -4.86 -20.19 9.61
C PHE A 102 -4.46 -21.42 8.80
N ALA A 103 -3.66 -22.31 9.38
CA ALA A 103 -3.00 -23.45 8.73
C ALA A 103 -2.09 -23.01 7.55
N PRO A 104 -1.06 -22.17 7.81
CA PRO A 104 -0.25 -21.50 6.77
C PRO A 104 0.48 -22.47 5.83
N LYS A 105 0.89 -23.63 6.34
CA LYS A 105 1.69 -24.62 5.60
C LYS A 105 0.84 -25.62 4.80
N ASN A 106 -0.49 -25.59 4.97
CA ASN A 106 -1.36 -26.47 4.18
C ASN A 106 -1.40 -25.98 2.73
N ASP A 107 -1.52 -26.94 1.80
CA ASP A 107 -1.70 -26.66 0.39
C ASP A 107 -3.02 -25.94 0.12
N THR A 108 -2.99 -25.01 -0.83
CA THR A 108 -4.18 -24.32 -1.33
C THR A 108 -4.83 -25.16 -2.42
N THR A 109 -6.10 -25.51 -2.26
CA THR A 109 -6.85 -26.18 -3.32
C THR A 109 -7.19 -25.22 -4.46
N ARG A 110 -7.51 -25.77 -5.66
CA ARG A 110 -7.91 -24.95 -6.83
C ARG A 110 -9.14 -24.08 -6.53
N GLU A 111 -10.10 -24.60 -5.77
CA GLU A 111 -11.30 -23.85 -5.36
C GLU A 111 -10.95 -22.71 -4.41
N GLN A 112 -10.03 -22.94 -3.45
CA GLN A 112 -9.56 -21.89 -2.55
C GLN A 112 -8.82 -20.80 -3.33
N ALA A 113 -7.91 -21.17 -4.24
CA ALA A 113 -7.22 -20.23 -5.10
C ALA A 113 -8.21 -19.40 -5.95
N ALA A 114 -9.19 -20.06 -6.58
CA ALA A 114 -10.23 -19.35 -7.34
C ALA A 114 -11.04 -18.39 -6.48
N ALA A 115 -11.39 -18.76 -5.23
CA ALA A 115 -12.10 -17.90 -4.30
C ALA A 115 -11.26 -16.66 -3.92
N VAL A 116 -9.96 -16.83 -3.65
CA VAL A 116 -9.05 -15.69 -3.33
C VAL A 116 -8.96 -14.74 -4.50
N LEU A 117 -8.72 -15.26 -5.73
CA LEU A 117 -8.61 -14.42 -6.93
C LEU A 117 -9.92 -13.69 -7.24
N LEU A 118 -11.07 -14.36 -7.08
CA LEU A 118 -12.37 -13.75 -7.31
C LEU A 118 -12.65 -12.63 -6.30
N ARG A 119 -12.33 -12.83 -5.02
CA ARG A 119 -12.47 -11.81 -3.97
C ARG A 119 -11.56 -10.62 -4.23
N ALA A 120 -10.30 -10.83 -4.63
CA ALA A 120 -9.38 -9.76 -5.02
C ALA A 120 -9.95 -8.96 -6.21
N TYR A 121 -10.42 -9.64 -7.26
CA TYR A 121 -11.04 -9.00 -8.41
C TYR A 121 -12.28 -8.17 -8.03
N HIS A 122 -13.16 -8.70 -7.18
CA HIS A 122 -14.33 -7.96 -6.70
C HIS A 122 -13.95 -6.78 -5.82
N GLY A 123 -12.94 -6.92 -4.96
CA GLY A 123 -12.42 -5.81 -4.16
C GLY A 123 -11.92 -4.66 -5.03
N LEU A 124 -11.10 -4.96 -6.04
CA LEU A 124 -10.59 -3.98 -7.02
C LEU A 124 -11.70 -3.33 -7.86
N LYS A 125 -12.84 -4.00 -8.04
CA LYS A 125 -14.02 -3.46 -8.76
C LYS A 125 -15.07 -2.83 -7.86
N ALA A 126 -14.89 -2.89 -6.54
CA ALA A 126 -15.82 -2.28 -5.61
C ALA A 126 -15.83 -0.75 -5.79
N LYS A 127 -17.04 -0.19 -5.83
CA LYS A 127 -17.22 1.25 -5.96
C LYS A 127 -17.18 1.89 -4.58
N VAL A 128 -16.26 2.84 -4.41
CA VAL A 128 -16.19 3.74 -3.27
C VAL A 128 -16.69 5.11 -3.71
N SER A 129 -17.53 5.74 -2.91
CA SER A 129 -17.91 7.13 -3.15
C SER A 129 -16.76 8.04 -2.71
N VAL A 130 -16.17 8.78 -3.64
CA VAL A 130 -15.10 9.75 -3.35
C VAL A 130 -15.63 11.16 -3.45
N THR A 131 -15.49 11.96 -2.40
CA THR A 131 -16.01 13.33 -2.32
C THR A 131 -14.94 14.26 -1.80
N SER A 132 -14.63 15.34 -2.54
CA SER A 132 -13.76 16.42 -2.02
C SER A 132 -14.53 17.28 -1.03
N VAL A 133 -13.91 17.60 0.09
CA VAL A 133 -14.51 18.36 1.19
C VAL A 133 -13.54 19.41 1.74
N SER A 134 -14.08 20.49 2.29
CA SER A 134 -13.28 21.51 3.02
C SER A 134 -13.20 21.24 4.53
N ALA A 135 -14.02 20.33 5.04
CA ALA A 135 -14.00 19.89 6.43
C ALA A 135 -14.42 18.41 6.52
N ALA A 136 -13.87 17.70 7.50
CA ALA A 136 -14.20 16.29 7.73
C ALA A 136 -15.67 16.13 8.15
N PRO A 137 -16.47 15.30 7.47
CA PRO A 137 -17.83 15.02 7.87
C PRO A 137 -17.91 14.29 9.21
N SER A 138 -18.97 14.57 9.98
CA SER A 138 -19.22 13.89 11.26
C SER A 138 -19.33 12.36 11.04
N GLY A 139 -18.65 11.59 11.89
CA GLY A 139 -18.66 10.13 11.84
C GLY A 139 -17.70 9.50 10.83
N ALA A 140 -17.03 10.29 9.98
CA ALA A 140 -15.94 9.78 9.17
C ALA A 140 -14.63 9.73 9.98
N VAL A 141 -13.83 8.68 9.79
CA VAL A 141 -12.56 8.49 10.52
C VAL A 141 -11.43 9.15 9.73
N PRO A 142 -10.72 10.15 10.30
CA PRO A 142 -9.62 10.79 9.62
C PRO A 142 -8.39 9.88 9.59
N ALA A 143 -7.76 9.80 8.42
CA ALA A 143 -6.40 9.31 8.26
C ALA A 143 -5.46 10.47 8.54
N GLU A 144 -4.98 10.57 9.77
CA GLU A 144 -4.07 11.63 10.21
C GLU A 144 -2.69 11.06 10.45
N SER A 145 -1.65 11.81 10.04
CA SER A 145 -0.31 11.49 10.50
C SER A 145 -0.26 11.66 12.01
N LEU A 146 0.19 10.64 12.72
CA LEU A 146 0.45 10.71 14.15
C LEU A 146 1.50 11.80 14.39
N THR A 147 1.04 13.00 14.74
CA THR A 147 1.90 14.01 15.31
C THR A 147 2.36 13.48 16.65
N GLY A 148 3.58 12.95 16.68
CA GLY A 148 4.19 12.49 17.91
C GLY A 148 4.17 13.62 18.94
N THR A 149 3.67 13.34 20.12
CA THR A 149 3.55 14.25 21.26
C THR A 149 4.90 14.64 21.87
N SER A 150 6.00 14.37 21.23
CA SER A 150 7.36 14.64 21.72
C SER A 150 8.18 15.40 20.67
N GLY A 151 8.19 16.72 20.74
CA GLY A 151 9.25 17.66 20.32
C GLY A 151 9.87 17.60 18.91
N ALA A 152 9.85 16.49 18.22
CA ALA A 152 10.33 16.35 16.85
C ALA A 152 9.17 15.90 15.96
N VAL A 153 8.67 16.79 15.13
CA VAL A 153 7.66 16.47 14.12
C VAL A 153 8.32 15.57 13.08
N PRO A 154 7.84 14.34 12.88
CA PRO A 154 8.44 13.44 11.87
C PRO A 154 8.25 14.01 10.47
N LEU A 155 9.25 13.83 9.61
CA LEU A 155 9.16 14.16 8.20
C LEU A 155 8.27 13.11 7.51
N SER A 156 6.96 13.36 7.43
CA SER A 156 5.98 12.44 6.87
C SER A 156 4.83 13.18 6.18
N PRO A 157 4.14 12.56 5.22
CA PRO A 157 2.92 13.11 4.62
C PRO A 157 1.78 13.13 5.64
N ARG A 158 0.71 13.85 5.30
CA ARG A 158 -0.47 13.99 6.18
C ARG A 158 -1.40 12.76 6.17
N ALA A 159 -1.38 11.97 5.12
CA ALA A 159 -2.20 10.77 4.98
C ALA A 159 -1.40 9.64 4.33
N ALA A 160 -0.33 9.18 5.00
CA ALA A 160 0.41 8.01 4.55
C ALA A 160 -0.52 6.77 4.45
N VAL A 161 -0.18 5.83 3.59
CA VAL A 161 -0.97 4.61 3.36
C VAL A 161 -1.26 3.84 4.66
N GLU A 162 -0.33 3.86 5.62
CA GLU A 162 -0.48 3.26 6.95
C GLU A 162 -1.63 3.90 7.73
N GLN A 163 -1.71 5.25 7.74
CA GLN A 163 -2.80 5.96 8.43
C GLN A 163 -4.16 5.76 7.74
N VAL A 164 -4.17 5.63 6.41
CA VAL A 164 -5.40 5.31 5.66
C VAL A 164 -5.87 3.91 6.03
N TYR A 165 -4.96 2.94 6.13
CA TYR A 165 -5.27 1.59 6.60
C TYR A 165 -5.85 1.61 8.01
N ASP A 166 -5.19 2.26 8.98
CA ASP A 166 -5.64 2.35 10.36
C ASP A 166 -7.03 2.99 10.47
N ALA A 167 -7.24 4.09 9.72
CA ALA A 167 -8.54 4.75 9.66
C ALA A 167 -9.63 3.83 9.08
N ALA A 168 -9.31 3.06 8.04
CA ALA A 168 -10.23 2.13 7.42
C ALA A 168 -10.58 0.96 8.35
N VAL A 169 -9.60 0.39 9.07
CA VAL A 169 -9.82 -0.66 10.07
C VAL A 169 -10.69 -0.14 11.21
N LYS A 170 -10.43 1.09 11.70
CA LYS A 170 -11.22 1.74 12.74
C LYS A 170 -12.65 2.05 12.30
N ALA A 171 -12.84 2.51 11.07
CA ALA A 171 -14.15 2.79 10.50
C ALA A 171 -15.00 1.52 10.29
N GLY A 172 -14.33 0.40 10.01
CA GLY A 172 -14.96 -0.88 9.75
C GLY A 172 -15.70 -0.95 8.41
N LYS A 173 -16.17 -2.13 8.04
CA LYS A 173 -16.90 -2.35 6.78
C LYS A 173 -18.15 -1.48 6.70
N GLY A 174 -18.32 -0.82 5.56
CA GLY A 174 -19.42 0.13 5.33
C GLY A 174 -19.18 1.52 5.90
N GLY A 175 -18.06 1.74 6.60
CA GLY A 175 -17.69 3.00 7.20
C GLY A 175 -17.20 4.05 6.21
N SER A 176 -16.71 5.16 6.77
CA SER A 176 -16.23 6.32 6.02
C SER A 176 -14.88 6.78 6.53
N VAL A 177 -13.97 7.12 5.61
CA VAL A 177 -12.60 7.57 5.89
C VAL A 177 -12.38 8.96 5.32
N VAL A 178 -11.57 9.78 5.99
CA VAL A 178 -11.10 11.07 5.47
C VAL A 178 -9.62 10.98 5.15
N ILE A 179 -9.24 11.20 3.89
CA ILE A 179 -7.85 11.36 3.44
C ILE A 179 -7.52 12.85 3.47
N ASN A 180 -6.54 13.24 4.28
CA ASN A 180 -6.08 14.62 4.33
C ASN A 180 -5.08 14.88 3.20
N ALA A 181 -5.56 15.45 2.09
CA ALA A 181 -4.77 15.80 0.92
C ALA A 181 -4.29 17.27 0.89
N VAL A 182 -4.50 18.01 1.97
CA VAL A 182 -3.96 19.39 2.10
C VAL A 182 -2.43 19.33 2.02
N PRO A 183 -1.79 20.00 1.05
CA PRO A 183 -0.35 19.95 0.92
C PRO A 183 0.33 20.66 2.10
N ALA A 184 1.52 20.18 2.46
CA ALA A 184 2.24 20.72 3.59
C ALA A 184 3.75 20.74 3.37
N ALA A 185 4.43 21.74 3.89
CA ALA A 185 5.87 21.92 3.80
C ALA A 185 6.55 21.81 5.16
N GLN A 186 7.75 21.24 5.17
CA GLN A 186 8.65 21.20 6.33
C GLN A 186 10.07 21.55 5.90
N SER A 187 10.80 22.33 6.71
CA SER A 187 12.21 22.60 6.48
C SER A 187 13.08 21.52 7.15
N VAL A 188 14.16 21.13 6.49
CA VAL A 188 15.18 20.23 7.05
C VAL A 188 16.54 20.90 6.98
N LYS A 189 17.21 21.05 8.10
CA LYS A 189 18.56 21.63 8.19
C LYS A 189 19.39 20.90 9.24
N GLY A 190 20.55 20.36 8.85
CA GLY A 190 21.45 19.66 9.78
C GLY A 190 20.77 18.48 10.52
N GLY A 191 19.88 17.75 9.86
CA GLY A 191 19.12 16.62 10.43
C GLY A 191 17.96 17.03 11.34
N LYS A 192 17.69 18.32 11.52
CA LYS A 192 16.54 18.82 12.27
C LYS A 192 15.39 19.13 11.33
N VAL A 193 14.19 18.68 11.69
CA VAL A 193 12.94 18.90 10.95
C VAL A 193 12.19 20.05 11.62
N GLY A 194 11.80 21.06 10.81
CA GLY A 194 10.99 22.20 11.26
C GLY A 194 9.50 21.86 11.40
N ALA A 195 8.74 22.84 11.85
CA ALA A 195 7.28 22.70 11.98
C ALA A 195 6.62 22.46 10.61
N LEU A 196 5.54 21.68 10.61
CA LEU A 196 4.69 21.48 9.45
C LEU A 196 3.91 22.77 9.16
N ARG A 197 3.93 23.23 7.92
CA ARG A 197 3.14 24.36 7.43
C ARG A 197 2.23 23.89 6.31
N GLU A 198 0.95 24.08 6.45
CA GLU A 198 -0.01 23.86 5.36
C GLU A 198 0.26 24.84 4.21
N LEU A 199 0.03 24.37 3.01
CA LEU A 199 0.14 25.14 1.78
C LEU A 199 -1.24 25.31 1.15
N THR A 200 -1.43 26.43 0.48
CA THR A 200 -2.54 26.61 -0.46
C THR A 200 -2.26 25.86 -1.76
N GLN A 201 -3.29 25.65 -2.58
CA GLN A 201 -3.13 25.03 -3.90
C GLN A 201 -2.28 25.91 -4.85
N ASP A 202 -2.33 27.23 -4.69
CA ASP A 202 -1.51 28.17 -5.47
C ASP A 202 -0.03 28.05 -5.09
N GLU A 203 0.28 27.94 -3.79
CA GLU A 203 1.64 27.70 -3.31
C GLU A 203 2.18 26.34 -3.79
N LEU A 204 1.37 25.27 -3.73
CA LEU A 204 1.77 23.96 -4.29
C LEU A 204 2.03 24.08 -5.79
N SER A 205 1.16 24.77 -6.53
CA SER A 205 1.30 24.96 -7.96
C SER A 205 2.59 25.73 -8.32
N ALA A 206 2.99 26.71 -7.50
CA ALA A 206 4.24 27.42 -7.66
C ALA A 206 5.44 26.45 -7.54
N TYR A 207 5.47 25.58 -6.51
CA TYR A 207 6.52 24.56 -6.39
C TYR A 207 6.51 23.55 -7.53
N LEU A 208 5.34 23.11 -7.98
CA LEU A 208 5.22 22.14 -9.09
C LEU A 208 5.71 22.70 -10.43
N ASN A 209 5.60 24.02 -10.63
CA ASN A 209 6.02 24.70 -11.87
C ASN A 209 7.48 25.18 -11.81
N ASP A 210 8.14 25.13 -10.66
CA ASP A 210 9.55 25.51 -10.54
C ASP A 210 10.44 24.37 -11.06
N SER A 211 11.21 24.66 -12.11
CA SER A 211 12.12 23.71 -12.75
C SER A 211 13.32 23.31 -11.90
N THR A 212 13.62 24.03 -10.82
CA THR A 212 14.71 23.73 -9.88
C THR A 212 14.30 22.75 -8.78
N VAL A 213 13.00 22.52 -8.61
CA VAL A 213 12.45 21.63 -7.60
C VAL A 213 12.47 20.17 -8.07
N GLN A 214 13.07 19.31 -7.27
CA GLN A 214 13.09 17.87 -7.53
C GLN A 214 11.76 17.24 -7.13
N LYS A 215 11.08 16.55 -8.04
CA LYS A 215 9.85 15.80 -7.82
C LYS A 215 10.17 14.35 -7.52
N SER A 216 9.54 13.78 -6.52
CA SER A 216 9.76 12.40 -6.07
C SER A 216 8.48 11.78 -5.52
N HIS A 217 8.52 10.46 -5.34
CA HIS A 217 7.47 9.67 -4.72
C HIS A 217 8.07 8.77 -3.63
N SER A 218 7.33 8.57 -2.55
CA SER A 218 7.69 7.67 -1.45
C SER A 218 6.86 6.41 -1.51
N ASN A 219 7.45 5.30 -1.92
CA ASN A 219 6.79 3.99 -1.90
C ASN A 219 6.38 3.54 -0.49
N ARG A 220 7.09 4.03 0.53
CA ARG A 220 6.75 3.71 1.93
C ARG A 220 5.41 4.31 2.34
N PHE A 221 5.17 5.56 1.98
CA PHE A 221 3.99 6.31 2.41
C PHE A 221 2.90 6.35 1.35
N ASP A 222 3.22 5.91 0.12
CA ASP A 222 2.39 6.08 -1.06
C ASP A 222 1.95 7.54 -1.23
N SER A 223 2.92 8.45 -1.17
CA SER A 223 2.70 9.90 -1.23
C SER A 223 3.77 10.57 -2.06
N SER A 224 3.39 11.64 -2.74
CA SER A 224 4.31 12.44 -3.55
C SER A 224 4.97 13.53 -2.71
N TYR A 225 6.21 13.88 -3.04
CA TYR A 225 6.91 14.98 -2.39
C TYR A 225 7.83 15.74 -3.33
N LEU A 226 8.12 16.99 -2.96
CA LEU A 226 9.04 17.87 -3.66
C LEU A 226 10.20 18.23 -2.73
N LEU A 227 11.41 18.36 -3.29
CA LEU A 227 12.60 18.83 -2.60
C LEU A 227 13.05 20.15 -3.20
N CYS A 228 13.03 21.21 -2.41
CA CYS A 228 13.52 22.53 -2.79
C CYS A 228 14.74 22.87 -1.92
N LYS A 229 15.89 23.10 -2.56
CA LYS A 229 17.13 23.51 -1.88
C LYS A 229 17.15 25.02 -1.70
N GLU A 230 17.32 25.47 -0.46
CA GLU A 230 17.42 26.88 -0.11
C GLU A 230 18.87 27.36 -0.08
N LYS A 231 19.08 28.68 -0.29
CA LYS A 231 20.41 29.30 -0.29
C LYS A 231 21.13 29.20 1.05
N ASP A 232 20.41 29.02 2.14
CA ASP A 232 20.94 28.91 3.49
C ASP A 232 21.38 27.47 3.85
N GLY A 233 21.31 26.54 2.88
CA GLY A 233 21.65 25.13 3.03
C GLY A 233 20.54 24.26 3.63
N SER A 234 19.36 24.83 3.89
CA SER A 234 18.17 24.03 4.25
C SER A 234 17.53 23.41 2.99
N THR A 235 16.71 22.39 3.21
CA THR A 235 15.86 21.79 2.18
C THR A 235 14.41 21.90 2.63
N ILE A 236 13.54 22.45 1.80
CA ILE A 236 12.11 22.39 2.01
C ILE A 236 11.59 21.10 1.39
N VAL A 237 10.90 20.30 2.18
CA VAL A 237 10.18 19.10 1.72
C VAL A 237 8.70 19.42 1.68
N VAL A 238 8.09 19.35 0.52
CA VAL A 238 6.65 19.57 0.34
C VAL A 238 5.99 18.23 0.08
N TRP A 239 5.13 17.80 1.01
CA TRP A 239 4.28 16.62 0.83
C TRP A 239 2.95 17.01 0.20
N TYR A 240 2.49 16.22 -0.76
CA TYR A 240 1.19 16.39 -1.40
C TYR A 240 0.63 15.05 -1.90
N GLU A 241 -0.68 14.97 -2.04
CA GLU A 241 -1.35 13.80 -2.61
C GLU A 241 -1.74 14.10 -4.06
N SER A 242 -1.11 13.38 -4.98
CA SER A 242 -1.51 13.41 -6.39
C SER A 242 -2.84 12.65 -6.58
N GLU A 243 -3.47 12.82 -7.74
CA GLU A 243 -4.67 12.05 -8.08
C GLU A 243 -4.39 10.53 -8.06
N ALA A 244 -3.19 10.12 -8.48
CA ALA A 244 -2.77 8.72 -8.43
C ALA A 244 -2.68 8.20 -6.99
N ASN A 245 -2.03 8.96 -6.09
CA ASN A 245 -1.94 8.57 -4.67
C ASN A 245 -3.32 8.46 -4.01
N ILE A 246 -4.23 9.39 -4.30
CA ILE A 246 -5.61 9.35 -3.79
C ILE A 246 -6.34 8.13 -4.35
N ALA A 247 -6.13 7.78 -5.63
CA ALA A 247 -6.76 6.62 -6.25
C ALA A 247 -6.29 5.31 -5.61
N GLU A 248 -4.98 5.14 -5.38
CA GLU A 248 -4.39 3.95 -4.75
C GLU A 248 -4.86 3.78 -3.29
N LYS A 249 -4.90 4.87 -2.52
CA LYS A 249 -5.45 4.88 -1.16
C LYS A 249 -6.95 4.60 -1.11
N THR A 250 -7.69 5.08 -2.11
CA THR A 250 -9.11 4.76 -2.27
C THR A 250 -9.33 3.29 -2.60
N GLU A 251 -8.45 2.69 -3.42
CA GLU A 251 -8.48 1.26 -3.73
C GLU A 251 -8.25 0.42 -2.46
N LEU A 252 -7.29 0.81 -1.61
CA LEU A 252 -7.10 0.17 -0.30
C LEU A 252 -8.38 0.25 0.55
N CYS A 253 -9.02 1.41 0.60
CA CYS A 253 -10.30 1.58 1.29
C CYS A 253 -11.39 0.64 0.73
N ALA A 254 -11.47 0.49 -0.60
CA ALA A 254 -12.41 -0.43 -1.25
C ALA A 254 -12.15 -1.89 -0.85
N LEU A 255 -10.90 -2.34 -0.88
CA LEU A 255 -10.49 -3.68 -0.45
C LEU A 255 -10.81 -3.95 1.03
N LEU A 256 -10.74 -2.93 1.89
CA LEU A 256 -11.12 -3.01 3.30
C LEU A 256 -12.62 -2.84 3.54
N GLY A 257 -13.42 -2.66 2.48
CA GLY A 257 -14.88 -2.60 2.55
C GLY A 257 -15.44 -1.25 2.98
N ILE A 258 -14.68 -0.17 2.86
CA ILE A 258 -15.12 1.21 3.10
C ILE A 258 -16.10 1.65 1.99
N LYS A 259 -17.13 2.40 2.37
CA LYS A 259 -18.13 2.91 1.44
C LYS A 259 -17.85 4.32 0.93
N ASN A 260 -17.38 5.20 1.81
CA ASN A 260 -17.17 6.60 1.47
C ASN A 260 -15.75 7.02 1.82
N VAL A 261 -15.08 7.66 0.88
CA VAL A 261 -13.79 8.33 1.08
C VAL A 261 -14.01 9.82 0.86
N TYR A 262 -13.70 10.60 1.87
CA TYR A 262 -13.69 12.07 1.80
C TYR A 262 -12.26 12.54 1.64
N VAL A 263 -12.02 13.39 0.64
CA VAL A 263 -10.69 13.97 0.39
C VAL A 263 -10.71 15.41 0.84
N LEU A 264 -10.02 15.70 1.93
CA LEU A 264 -9.85 17.04 2.45
C LEU A 264 -8.82 17.79 1.59
N LYS A 265 -9.24 18.94 1.05
CA LYS A 265 -8.45 19.81 0.16
C LYS A 265 -8.50 21.26 0.62
#